data_3ca11f046b47326441aaef6136214f27
#
_entry.id   3ca11f046b47326441aaef6136214f27
#
_cell.length_a   1.000
_cell.length_b   1.000
_cell.length_c   1.000
_cell.angle_alpha   90.00
_cell.angle_beta   90.00
_cell.angle_gamma   90.00
#
_symmetry.space_group_name_H-M   'P 1'
#
loop_
_entity.id
_entity.type
_entity.pdbx_description
1 polymer ?
#
loop_
_entity_poly.entity_id
_entity_poly.type
_entity_poly.pdbx_seq_one_letter_code
_entity_poly.pdbx_strand_id
1 'polypeptide(L)'
;MKTNFLIPGSQLDRMINYSDAEKIERRALGLPACEPAPGGLIKQLPKGRKVVSKKAITEPKVLNEAAEYGAAFVRGLRVDLPGGITQLLLSGTASVGPNGETLYPGDFRAQLWRTYHNLTGLLASEGATWHDIVRTTCYIRDIERDYGEFNSIRNEFFHALGLDPFPASTGIQARICRSDLLVEIEALAILVR
;
A
#
# COMPACT_ATOMS: atom_id res chain seq x y z
N MET A 1 6.25 10.63 25.19
CA MET A 1 7.14 11.56 24.50
C MET A 1 6.83 11.48 23.00
N LYS A 2 6.31 12.57 22.41
CA LYS A 2 6.05 12.62 20.94
C LYS A 2 7.40 12.82 20.26
N THR A 3 7.93 11.78 19.64
CA THR A 3 9.09 11.90 18.76
C THR A 3 8.61 12.55 17.47
N ASN A 4 8.83 13.84 17.34
CA ASN A 4 8.73 14.54 16.06
C ASN A 4 9.80 13.95 15.14
N PHE A 5 9.40 13.11 14.18
CA PHE A 5 10.22 12.82 13.02
C PHE A 5 10.27 14.09 12.16
N LEU A 6 11.19 14.99 12.50
CA LEU A 6 11.60 16.03 11.60
C LEU A 6 12.23 15.34 10.38
N ILE A 7 11.67 15.58 9.20
CA ILE A 7 12.34 15.26 7.93
C ILE A 7 13.71 15.92 8.00
N PRO A 8 14.83 15.20 7.82
CA PRO A 8 16.15 15.81 7.87
C PRO A 8 16.19 16.99 6.92
N GLY A 9 16.74 18.12 7.34
CA GLY A 9 16.79 19.37 6.56
C GLY A 9 17.32 19.21 5.14
N SER A 10 18.16 18.18 4.88
CA SER A 10 18.63 17.81 3.55
C SER A 10 17.54 17.38 2.55
N GLN A 11 16.36 16.90 3.00
CA GLN A 11 15.24 16.61 2.11
C GLN A 11 14.41 17.87 1.82
N LEU A 12 14.26 18.77 2.79
CA LEU A 12 13.58 20.05 2.59
C LEU A 12 14.38 20.94 1.63
N ASP A 13 15.70 20.99 1.77
CA ASP A 13 16.60 21.75 0.89
C ASP A 13 16.58 21.22 -0.56
N ARG A 14 16.43 19.91 -0.77
CA ARG A 14 16.24 19.32 -2.10
C ARG A 14 14.91 19.67 -2.74
N MET A 15 13.86 19.95 -1.97
CA MET A 15 12.55 20.35 -2.49
C MET A 15 12.51 21.82 -2.96
N ILE A 16 13.44 22.64 -2.52
CA ILE A 16 13.51 24.07 -2.89
C ILE A 16 14.34 24.31 -4.15
N ASN A 17 15.27 23.40 -4.46
CA ASN A 17 16.18 23.56 -5.61
C ASN A 17 15.76 22.67 -6.80
N TYR A 18 14.65 23.03 -7.45
CA TYR A 18 14.20 22.34 -8.65
C TYR A 18 15.12 22.62 -9.84
N SER A 19 15.44 21.59 -10.62
CA SER A 19 16.10 21.73 -11.91
C SER A 19 15.22 22.52 -12.90
N ASP A 20 15.81 23.05 -13.98
CA ASP A 20 15.02 23.79 -14.96
C ASP A 20 14.00 22.90 -15.67
N ALA A 21 14.30 21.63 -15.90
CA ALA A 21 13.35 20.65 -16.42
C ALA A 21 12.15 20.45 -15.46
N GLU A 22 12.42 20.26 -14.15
CA GLU A 22 11.35 20.15 -13.16
C GLU A 22 10.48 21.41 -13.09
N LYS A 23 11.08 22.60 -13.19
CA LYS A 23 10.33 23.87 -13.21
C LYS A 23 9.39 23.96 -14.41
N ILE A 24 9.80 23.46 -15.59
CA ILE A 24 8.97 23.41 -16.80
C ILE A 24 7.77 22.51 -16.58
N GLU A 25 8.00 21.27 -16.11
CA GLU A 25 6.93 20.29 -15.88
C GLU A 25 5.97 20.74 -14.78
N ARG A 26 6.50 21.32 -13.70
CA ARG A 26 5.67 21.88 -12.63
C ARG A 26 4.75 22.98 -13.12
N ARG A 27 5.24 23.90 -13.99
CA ARG A 27 4.42 24.96 -14.61
C ARG A 27 3.34 24.36 -15.50
N ALA A 28 3.65 23.34 -16.29
CA ALA A 28 2.68 22.65 -17.14
C ALA A 28 1.54 22.01 -16.32
N LEU A 29 1.83 21.62 -15.08
CA LEU A 29 0.86 21.09 -14.11
C LEU A 29 0.11 22.19 -13.32
N GLY A 30 0.39 23.48 -13.57
CA GLY A 30 -0.16 24.59 -12.82
C GLY A 30 0.41 24.76 -11.41
N LEU A 31 1.61 24.22 -11.17
CA LEU A 31 2.32 24.31 -9.89
C LEU A 31 3.31 25.47 -9.87
N PRO A 32 3.63 26.07 -8.71
CA PRO A 32 4.73 27.00 -8.57
C PRO A 32 6.04 26.40 -9.06
N ALA A 33 6.86 27.16 -9.80
CA ALA A 33 8.10 26.65 -10.38
C ALA A 33 9.15 26.32 -9.31
N CYS A 34 9.25 27.14 -8.26
CA CYS A 34 10.34 27.13 -7.29
C CYS A 34 9.88 26.94 -5.84
N GLU A 35 8.59 26.78 -5.59
CA GLU A 35 8.03 26.67 -4.23
C GLU A 35 7.22 25.37 -4.10
N PRO A 36 7.11 24.79 -2.91
CA PRO A 36 6.19 23.71 -2.64
C PRO A 36 4.75 24.08 -3.06
N ALA A 37 4.04 23.17 -3.68
CA ALA A 37 2.65 23.41 -4.06
C ALA A 37 1.77 23.53 -2.80
N PRO A 38 1.01 24.62 -2.62
CA PRO A 38 0.04 24.69 -1.54
C PRO A 38 -1.05 23.64 -1.73
N GLY A 39 -1.52 23.07 -0.62
CA GLY A 39 -2.59 22.08 -0.66
C GLY A 39 -3.83 22.61 -1.40
N GLY A 40 -4.40 21.79 -2.28
CA GLY A 40 -5.62 22.12 -3.02
C GLY A 40 -5.46 23.14 -4.17
N LEU A 41 -4.21 23.44 -4.60
CA LEU A 41 -3.94 24.36 -5.70
C LEU A 41 -4.57 23.88 -7.03
N ILE A 42 -4.55 22.56 -7.29
CA ILE A 42 -5.12 21.98 -8.50
C ILE A 42 -6.48 21.35 -8.18
N LYS A 43 -7.55 22.06 -8.52
CA LYS A 43 -8.93 21.56 -8.44
C LYS A 43 -9.46 21.29 -9.86
N GLN A 44 -9.05 20.19 -10.45
CA GLN A 44 -9.43 19.85 -11.83
C GLN A 44 -10.64 18.91 -11.92
N LEU A 45 -11.69 19.17 -11.17
CA LEU A 45 -12.94 18.45 -11.39
C LEU A 45 -13.76 19.18 -12.46
N PRO A 46 -14.02 18.55 -13.62
CA PRO A 46 -14.95 19.11 -14.61
C PRO A 46 -16.30 19.38 -13.98
N LYS A 47 -16.94 20.53 -14.33
CA LYS A 47 -18.28 20.87 -13.83
C LYS A 47 -19.26 19.71 -14.11
N GLY A 48 -20.02 19.31 -13.09
CA GLY A 48 -21.04 18.27 -13.20
C GLY A 48 -20.54 16.81 -13.16
N ARG A 49 -19.24 16.57 -13.05
CA ARG A 49 -18.74 15.20 -12.89
C ARG A 49 -19.02 14.65 -11.49
N LYS A 50 -19.76 13.53 -11.44
CA LYS A 50 -19.86 12.73 -10.21
C LYS A 50 -18.57 11.97 -9.99
N VAL A 51 -18.05 12.02 -8.77
CA VAL A 51 -16.88 11.24 -8.34
C VAL A 51 -17.40 10.08 -7.50
N VAL A 52 -16.82 8.90 -7.69
CA VAL A 52 -17.13 7.75 -6.83
C VAL A 52 -16.71 8.04 -5.38
N SER A 53 -17.48 7.54 -4.44
CA SER A 53 -17.14 7.63 -3.02
C SER A 53 -15.85 6.86 -2.74
N LYS A 54 -14.92 7.49 -2.05
CA LYS A 54 -13.63 6.89 -1.65
C LYS A 54 -13.37 7.14 -0.18
N LYS A 55 -12.89 6.11 0.51
CA LYS A 55 -12.50 6.18 1.92
C LYS A 55 -11.16 5.48 2.10
N ALA A 56 -10.25 6.08 2.87
CA ALA A 56 -9.02 5.41 3.27
C ALA A 56 -9.33 4.23 4.20
N ILE A 57 -8.65 3.12 3.98
CA ILE A 57 -8.67 1.95 4.86
C ILE A 57 -7.51 2.11 5.83
N THR A 58 -7.78 1.98 7.12
CA THR A 58 -6.79 2.13 8.18
C THR A 58 -6.98 1.04 9.24
N GLU A 59 -5.89 0.50 9.76
CA GLU A 59 -5.90 -0.41 10.91
C GLU A 59 -4.59 -0.24 11.72
N PRO A 60 -4.50 0.86 12.49
CA PRO A 60 -3.27 1.24 13.20
C PRO A 60 -2.84 0.26 14.29
N LYS A 61 -3.73 -0.67 14.70
CA LYS A 61 -3.37 -1.73 15.65
C LYS A 61 -2.50 -2.82 15.01
N VAL A 62 -2.53 -2.94 13.69
CA VAL A 62 -1.85 -3.99 12.95
C VAL A 62 -0.58 -3.48 12.27
N LEU A 63 -0.67 -2.32 11.63
CA LEU A 63 0.47 -1.63 11.01
C LEU A 63 0.26 -0.12 11.05
N ASN A 64 1.37 0.63 11.08
CA ASN A 64 1.31 2.10 11.13
C ASN A 64 0.74 2.71 9.86
N GLU A 65 0.22 3.92 9.96
CA GLU A 65 -0.25 4.69 8.81
C GLU A 65 0.90 5.30 8.00
N ALA A 66 0.75 5.35 6.68
CA ALA A 66 1.79 5.87 5.80
C ALA A 66 2.10 7.35 6.03
N ALA A 67 1.12 8.13 6.46
CA ALA A 67 1.31 9.54 6.81
C ALA A 67 2.30 9.77 7.96
N GLU A 68 2.48 8.78 8.84
CA GLU A 68 3.38 8.90 10.00
C GLU A 68 4.87 8.98 9.59
N TYR A 69 5.23 8.49 8.41
CA TYR A 69 6.56 8.64 7.85
C TYR A 69 6.62 9.54 6.59
N GLY A 70 5.63 10.42 6.45
CA GLY A 70 5.61 11.46 5.42
C GLY A 70 5.29 10.97 4.00
N ALA A 71 4.77 9.76 3.85
CA ALA A 71 4.42 9.20 2.55
C ALA A 71 2.98 9.56 2.15
N ALA A 72 2.80 9.96 0.90
CA ALA A 72 1.52 10.43 0.37
C ALA A 72 0.70 9.28 -0.25
N PHE A 73 0.42 8.25 0.54
CA PHE A 73 -0.49 7.17 0.17
C PHE A 73 -1.29 6.69 1.40
N VAL A 74 -2.25 5.79 1.19
CA VAL A 74 -3.04 5.15 2.25
C VAL A 74 -2.81 3.64 2.23
N ARG A 75 -3.03 2.94 3.35
CA ARG A 75 -2.85 1.47 3.43
C ARG A 75 -3.82 0.70 2.55
N GLY A 76 -4.94 1.29 2.25
CA GLY A 76 -5.88 0.80 1.26
C GLY A 76 -6.92 1.86 0.95
N LEU A 77 -7.63 1.67 -0.14
CA LEU A 77 -8.69 2.56 -0.58
C LEU A 77 -9.97 1.74 -0.80
N ARG A 78 -11.02 2.08 -0.04
CA ARG A 78 -12.36 1.62 -0.31
C ARG A 78 -13.01 2.49 -1.38
N VAL A 79 -13.62 1.87 -2.38
CA VAL A 79 -14.37 2.53 -3.46
C VAL A 79 -15.74 1.91 -3.56
N ASP A 80 -16.78 2.71 -3.25
CA ASP A 80 -18.16 2.26 -3.37
C ASP A 80 -18.70 2.58 -4.75
N LEU A 81 -19.15 1.54 -5.47
CA LEU A 81 -19.68 1.57 -6.83
C LEU A 81 -21.22 1.43 -6.82
N PRO A 82 -21.92 1.87 -7.88
CA PRO A 82 -23.35 1.60 -8.03
C PRO A 82 -23.67 0.10 -7.96
N GLY A 83 -24.87 -0.22 -7.49
CA GLY A 83 -25.35 -1.61 -7.40
C GLY A 83 -24.87 -2.36 -6.15
N GLY A 84 -24.42 -1.65 -5.11
CA GLY A 84 -24.00 -2.28 -3.85
C GLY A 84 -22.63 -2.94 -3.93
N ILE A 85 -21.83 -2.64 -4.95
CA ILE A 85 -20.48 -3.19 -5.13
C ILE A 85 -19.48 -2.30 -4.40
N THR A 86 -18.62 -2.90 -3.58
CA THR A 86 -17.49 -2.23 -2.93
C THR A 86 -16.19 -2.88 -3.41
N GLN A 87 -15.23 -2.08 -3.84
CA GLN A 87 -13.86 -2.51 -4.11
C GLN A 87 -12.94 -2.04 -2.98
N LEU A 88 -12.07 -2.93 -2.51
CA LEU A 88 -10.98 -2.62 -1.60
C LEU A 88 -9.66 -2.79 -2.34
N LEU A 89 -8.96 -1.68 -2.58
CA LEU A 89 -7.63 -1.67 -3.18
C LEU A 89 -6.62 -1.57 -2.03
N LEU A 90 -6.00 -2.69 -1.67
CA LEU A 90 -4.98 -2.72 -0.62
C LEU A 90 -3.61 -2.42 -1.24
N SER A 91 -2.97 -1.38 -0.73
CA SER A 91 -1.62 -0.98 -1.13
C SER A 91 -0.60 -2.05 -0.78
N GLY A 92 0.60 -1.96 -1.35
CA GLY A 92 1.73 -2.80 -0.99
C GLY A 92 1.86 -2.90 0.52
N THR A 93 1.66 -4.11 1.04
CA THR A 93 1.66 -4.45 2.46
C THR A 93 2.76 -5.46 2.71
N ALA A 94 3.57 -5.22 3.72
CA ALA A 94 4.73 -6.03 4.05
C ALA A 94 4.78 -6.30 5.57
N SER A 95 5.86 -6.92 6.04
CA SER A 95 6.09 -7.22 7.46
C SER A 95 6.44 -5.97 8.26
N VAL A 96 5.48 -5.07 8.42
CA VAL A 96 5.61 -3.82 9.18
C VAL A 96 4.71 -3.88 10.42
N GLY A 97 5.24 -3.41 11.53
CA GLY A 97 4.52 -3.34 12.80
C GLY A 97 3.75 -2.03 12.99
N PRO A 98 2.99 -1.91 14.10
CA PRO A 98 2.18 -0.73 14.40
C PRO A 98 2.99 0.54 14.66
N ASN A 99 4.28 0.43 14.99
CA ASN A 99 5.17 1.58 15.17
C ASN A 99 5.99 1.89 13.91
N GLY A 100 5.71 1.21 12.78
CA GLY A 100 6.39 1.42 11.51
C GLY A 100 7.71 0.68 11.34
N GLU A 101 8.09 -0.16 12.30
CA GLU A 101 9.30 -1.00 12.25
C GLU A 101 9.11 -2.18 11.30
N THR A 102 10.21 -2.64 10.68
CA THR A 102 10.23 -3.92 9.98
C THR A 102 10.29 -5.05 11.01
N LEU A 103 9.34 -5.97 10.96
CA LEU A 103 9.33 -7.16 11.80
C LEU A 103 10.02 -8.32 11.08
N TYR A 104 10.73 -9.15 11.85
CA TYR A 104 11.43 -10.36 11.39
C TYR A 104 12.44 -10.11 10.25
N PRO A 105 13.40 -9.15 10.39
CA PRO A 105 14.41 -8.92 9.35
C PRO A 105 15.19 -10.21 9.05
N GLY A 106 15.35 -10.54 7.77
CA GLY A 106 16.09 -11.73 7.33
C GLY A 106 15.31 -13.06 7.34
N ASP A 107 14.12 -13.10 7.95
CA ASP A 107 13.27 -14.29 7.98
C ASP A 107 12.11 -14.15 6.99
N PHE A 108 12.26 -14.73 5.79
CA PHE A 108 11.25 -14.68 4.74
C PHE A 108 9.91 -15.30 5.17
N ARG A 109 9.96 -16.44 5.84
CA ARG A 109 8.75 -17.16 6.28
C ARG A 109 7.94 -16.33 7.27
N ALA A 110 8.59 -15.83 8.31
CA ALA A 110 7.94 -15.00 9.31
C ALA A 110 7.41 -13.67 8.69
N GLN A 111 8.16 -13.06 7.76
CA GLN A 111 7.70 -11.88 7.06
C GLN A 111 6.48 -12.15 6.19
N LEU A 112 6.40 -13.27 5.49
CA LEU A 112 5.23 -13.63 4.68
C LEU A 112 3.99 -13.84 5.55
N TRP A 113 4.11 -14.58 6.67
CA TRP A 113 3.00 -14.74 7.62
C TRP A 113 2.56 -13.41 8.22
N ARG A 114 3.50 -12.53 8.57
CA ARG A 114 3.16 -11.18 9.06
C ARG A 114 2.49 -10.33 7.99
N THR A 115 2.89 -10.44 6.75
CA THR A 115 2.24 -9.77 5.61
C THR A 115 0.78 -10.23 5.48
N TYR A 116 0.50 -11.54 5.56
CA TYR A 116 -0.87 -12.05 5.57
C TYR A 116 -1.66 -11.57 6.79
N HIS A 117 -1.05 -11.51 7.97
CA HIS A 117 -1.69 -10.94 9.16
C HIS A 117 -2.09 -9.47 8.94
N ASN A 118 -1.20 -8.66 8.39
CA ASN A 118 -1.47 -7.24 8.12
C ASN A 118 -2.62 -7.08 7.10
N LEU A 119 -2.60 -7.83 6.01
CA LEU A 119 -3.68 -7.84 5.01
C LEU A 119 -5.02 -8.29 5.61
N THR A 120 -5.00 -9.32 6.46
CA THR A 120 -6.20 -9.79 7.17
C THR A 120 -6.79 -8.70 8.05
N GLY A 121 -5.96 -7.96 8.77
CA GLY A 121 -6.40 -6.82 9.58
C GLY A 121 -7.04 -5.71 8.75
N LEU A 122 -6.42 -5.34 7.62
CA LEU A 122 -6.97 -4.34 6.71
C LEU A 122 -8.31 -4.79 6.09
N LEU A 123 -8.46 -6.05 5.72
CA LEU A 123 -9.73 -6.61 5.24
C LEU A 123 -10.79 -6.55 6.33
N ALA A 124 -10.45 -7.03 7.52
CA ALA A 124 -11.38 -7.09 8.65
C ALA A 124 -11.90 -5.70 9.07
N SER A 125 -11.08 -4.65 8.98
CA SER A 125 -11.49 -3.27 9.29
C SER A 125 -12.60 -2.76 8.37
N GLU A 126 -12.77 -3.36 7.19
CA GLU A 126 -13.84 -3.07 6.24
C GLU A 126 -14.90 -4.18 6.16
N GLY A 127 -14.90 -5.14 7.08
CA GLY A 127 -15.83 -6.28 7.11
C GLY A 127 -15.65 -7.24 5.95
N ALA A 128 -14.43 -7.31 5.40
CA ALA A 128 -14.03 -8.21 4.33
C ALA A 128 -13.18 -9.36 4.86
N THR A 129 -13.04 -10.39 4.04
CA THR A 129 -12.23 -11.59 4.30
C THR A 129 -11.38 -11.94 3.08
N TRP A 130 -10.55 -12.96 3.21
CA TRP A 130 -9.79 -13.50 2.08
C TRP A 130 -10.67 -14.10 0.97
N HIS A 131 -11.92 -14.49 1.27
CA HIS A 131 -12.89 -14.93 0.26
C HIS A 131 -13.32 -13.83 -0.70
N ASP A 132 -13.16 -12.56 -0.30
CA ASP A 132 -13.49 -11.40 -1.13
C ASP A 132 -12.32 -10.99 -2.04
N ILE A 133 -11.10 -11.52 -1.81
CA ILE A 133 -9.93 -11.21 -2.62
C ILE A 133 -10.04 -11.87 -3.99
N VAL A 134 -9.96 -11.06 -5.04
CA VAL A 134 -10.00 -11.52 -6.43
C VAL A 134 -8.62 -11.52 -7.08
N ARG A 135 -7.68 -10.73 -6.58
CA ARG A 135 -6.32 -10.61 -7.12
C ARG A 135 -5.30 -10.26 -6.06
N THR A 136 -4.10 -10.84 -6.20
CA THR A 136 -2.88 -10.43 -5.49
C THR A 136 -1.74 -10.19 -6.48
N THR A 137 -0.89 -9.18 -6.20
CA THR A 137 0.44 -9.03 -6.79
C THR A 137 1.47 -9.17 -5.69
N CYS A 138 2.40 -10.10 -5.85
CA CYS A 138 3.36 -10.48 -4.83
C CYS A 138 4.77 -10.08 -5.29
N TYR A 139 5.39 -9.17 -4.57
CA TYR A 139 6.74 -8.69 -4.82
C TYR A 139 7.69 -9.46 -3.90
N ILE A 140 8.64 -10.20 -4.47
CA ILE A 140 9.60 -11.02 -3.75
C ILE A 140 10.99 -10.46 -4.02
N ARG A 141 11.76 -10.18 -2.98
CA ARG A 141 13.08 -9.56 -3.12
C ARG A 141 14.06 -10.44 -3.89
N ASP A 142 14.05 -11.73 -3.60
CA ASP A 142 14.91 -12.75 -4.23
C ASP A 142 14.02 -13.93 -4.62
N ILE A 143 13.52 -13.90 -5.84
CA ILE A 143 12.54 -14.89 -6.31
C ILE A 143 13.19 -16.26 -6.49
N GLU A 144 14.45 -16.32 -6.87
CA GLU A 144 15.17 -17.57 -7.08
C GLU A 144 15.34 -18.33 -5.76
N ARG A 145 15.60 -17.61 -4.67
CA ARG A 145 15.76 -18.18 -3.33
C ARG A 145 14.41 -18.52 -2.68
N ASP A 146 13.43 -17.63 -2.77
CA ASP A 146 12.26 -17.60 -1.86
C ASP A 146 10.97 -18.14 -2.49
N TYR A 147 10.91 -18.34 -3.83
CA TYR A 147 9.64 -18.65 -4.51
C TYR A 147 9.05 -20.01 -4.11
N GLY A 148 9.90 -21.00 -3.83
CA GLY A 148 9.45 -22.31 -3.34
C GLY A 148 8.76 -22.22 -1.99
N GLU A 149 9.36 -21.50 -1.04
CA GLU A 149 8.77 -21.25 0.28
C GLU A 149 7.53 -20.37 0.21
N PHE A 150 7.56 -19.32 -0.64
CA PHE A 150 6.38 -18.48 -0.89
C PHE A 150 5.17 -19.33 -1.30
N ASN A 151 5.33 -20.21 -2.28
CA ASN A 151 4.25 -21.07 -2.74
C ASN A 151 3.77 -22.05 -1.67
N SER A 152 4.70 -22.63 -0.91
CA SER A 152 4.36 -23.56 0.17
C SER A 152 3.48 -22.88 1.24
N ILE A 153 3.89 -21.71 1.72
CA ILE A 153 3.16 -20.96 2.75
C ILE A 153 1.82 -20.43 2.18
N ARG A 154 1.81 -19.92 0.95
CA ARG A 154 0.58 -19.48 0.31
C ARG A 154 -0.45 -20.61 0.20
N ASN A 155 -0.02 -21.78 -0.25
CA ASN A 155 -0.90 -22.94 -0.36
C ASN A 155 -1.43 -23.36 1.01
N GLU A 156 -0.56 -23.45 2.02
CA GLU A 156 -0.97 -23.75 3.39
C GLU A 156 -2.04 -22.75 3.87
N PHE A 157 -1.78 -21.46 3.72
CA PHE A 157 -2.68 -20.41 4.18
C PHE A 157 -4.03 -20.43 3.45
N PHE A 158 -4.03 -20.52 2.11
CA PHE A 158 -5.25 -20.49 1.31
C PHE A 158 -6.10 -21.75 1.51
N HIS A 159 -5.47 -22.93 1.63
CA HIS A 159 -6.18 -24.17 1.95
C HIS A 159 -6.76 -24.14 3.37
N ALA A 160 -6.03 -23.63 4.36
CA ALA A 160 -6.53 -23.48 5.71
C ALA A 160 -7.76 -22.57 5.80
N LEU A 161 -7.86 -21.57 4.91
CA LEU A 161 -9.04 -20.70 4.81
C LEU A 161 -10.17 -21.31 3.96
N GLY A 162 -9.94 -22.42 3.27
CA GLY A 162 -10.93 -23.04 2.40
C GLY A 162 -11.29 -22.20 1.17
N LEU A 163 -10.32 -21.44 0.63
CA LEU A 163 -10.58 -20.60 -0.56
C LEU A 163 -10.84 -21.45 -1.80
N ASP A 164 -11.99 -21.23 -2.44
CA ASP A 164 -12.38 -21.85 -3.71
C ASP A 164 -13.30 -20.88 -4.47
N PRO A 165 -12.91 -20.38 -5.67
CA PRO A 165 -11.58 -20.53 -6.28
C PRO A 165 -10.50 -19.71 -5.53
N PHE A 166 -9.23 -20.00 -5.79
CA PHE A 166 -8.12 -19.16 -5.35
C PHE A 166 -8.10 -17.83 -6.09
N PRO A 167 -7.59 -16.74 -5.48
CA PRO A 167 -7.39 -15.47 -6.15
C PRO A 167 -6.45 -15.57 -7.35
N ALA A 168 -6.69 -14.77 -8.39
CA ALA A 168 -5.68 -14.55 -9.42
C ALA A 168 -4.41 -13.96 -8.79
N SER A 169 -3.23 -14.44 -9.20
CA SER A 169 -1.97 -13.99 -8.58
C SER A 169 -0.85 -13.81 -9.60
N THR A 170 0.00 -12.81 -9.37
CA THR A 170 1.25 -12.59 -10.10
C THR A 170 2.38 -12.46 -9.09
N GLY A 171 3.45 -13.23 -9.26
CA GLY A 171 4.69 -13.13 -8.50
C GLY A 171 5.78 -12.46 -9.33
N ILE A 172 6.47 -11.47 -8.77
CA ILE A 172 7.53 -10.71 -9.45
C ILE A 172 8.72 -10.52 -8.51
N GLN A 173 9.93 -10.60 -9.06
CA GLN A 173 11.09 -10.11 -8.32
C GLN A 173 11.12 -8.60 -8.31
N ALA A 174 11.25 -8.00 -7.13
CA ALA A 174 11.29 -6.56 -6.99
C ALA A 174 12.24 -6.09 -5.89
N ARG A 175 12.86 -4.93 -6.12
CA ARG A 175 13.58 -4.22 -5.07
C ARG A 175 12.60 -3.47 -4.19
N ILE A 176 12.10 -4.14 -3.15
CA ILE A 176 11.16 -3.57 -2.18
C ILE A 176 11.75 -2.32 -1.50
N CYS A 177 10.90 -1.36 -1.12
CA CYS A 177 11.28 -0.01 -0.67
C CYS A 177 12.25 0.03 0.51
N ARG A 178 12.17 -0.94 1.43
CA ARG A 178 13.12 -1.10 2.55
C ARG A 178 14.03 -2.28 2.29
N SER A 179 15.30 -2.15 2.64
CA SER A 179 16.31 -3.19 2.38
C SER A 179 16.12 -4.48 3.19
N ASP A 180 15.42 -4.39 4.31
CA ASP A 180 15.14 -5.47 5.25
C ASP A 180 13.79 -6.16 5.04
N LEU A 181 12.96 -5.69 4.09
CA LEU A 181 11.76 -6.36 3.65
C LEU A 181 12.07 -7.35 2.52
N LEU A 182 11.56 -8.58 2.65
CA LEU A 182 11.80 -9.69 1.72
C LEU A 182 10.59 -9.97 0.83
N VAL A 183 9.39 -9.59 1.28
CA VAL A 183 8.14 -9.80 0.56
C VAL A 183 7.19 -8.62 0.82
N GLU A 184 6.42 -8.27 -0.22
CA GLU A 184 5.34 -7.28 -0.18
C GLU A 184 4.19 -7.77 -1.05
N ILE A 185 2.95 -7.55 -0.64
CA ILE A 185 1.76 -8.00 -1.37
C ILE A 185 0.77 -6.84 -1.46
N GLU A 186 0.31 -6.55 -2.66
CA GLU A 186 -0.90 -5.74 -2.90
C GLU A 186 -2.08 -6.66 -3.23
N ALA A 187 -3.30 -6.23 -2.92
CA ALA A 187 -4.49 -7.03 -3.16
C ALA A 187 -5.69 -6.18 -3.58
N LEU A 188 -6.57 -6.81 -4.36
CA LEU A 188 -7.89 -6.30 -4.71
C LEU A 188 -8.95 -7.24 -4.16
N ALA A 189 -9.89 -6.71 -3.37
CA ALA A 189 -11.08 -7.41 -2.94
C ALA A 189 -12.34 -6.75 -3.53
N ILE A 190 -13.39 -7.56 -3.76
CA ILE A 190 -14.69 -7.11 -4.27
C ILE A 190 -15.76 -7.71 -3.37
N LEU A 191 -16.59 -6.83 -2.78
CA LEU A 191 -17.72 -7.19 -1.94
C LEU A 191 -19.04 -6.77 -2.60
N VAL A 192 -20.08 -7.55 -2.39
CA VAL A 192 -21.48 -7.17 -2.68
C VAL A 192 -22.19 -6.95 -1.35
N ARG A 193 -22.83 -5.81 -1.17
CA ARG A 193 -23.53 -5.41 0.06
C ARG A 193 -25.00 -5.10 -0.20
#